data_c3cf9c26679af5436c71f02122944940
#
_entry.id   c3cf9c26679af5436c71f02122944940
#
_cell.length_a   1.000
_cell.length_b   1.000
_cell.length_c   1.000
_cell.angle_alpha   90.00
_cell.angle_beta   90.00
_cell.angle_gamma   90.00
#
_symmetry.space_group_name_H-M   'P 1'
#
loop_
_entity.id
_entity.type
_entity.pdbx_description
1 polymer ?
#
loop_
_entity_poly.entity_id
_entity_poly.type
_entity_poly.pdbx_seq_one_letter_code
_entity_poly.pdbx_strand_id
1 'polypeptide(L)'
;MLPRISNLIAAGDSNQIKKYNAISFRYFTMLVCGAAFGLAGISNILAPVYFGDEFKGSSPIIFGLSFSLIFMIWANIIRTQYLIPNKKDMPYVISTLFGAAINISVNLLLIPHLQAVGTMIGTILAELSVFCVQYLFTRKDFLTLQYLKSGIIFFPIGALMGIIVWIVGQILGPTIITLIIQIILGAFIYGIGSLIYLIAIKDDIFISMFKKTFHINANSRLPKHRSV
;
A
#
# COMPACT_ATOMS: atom_id res chain seq x y z
N MET A 1 -13.28 2.06 -8.92
CA MET A 1 -13.78 2.56 -7.62
C MET A 1 -14.34 3.99 -7.70
N LEU A 2 -13.68 4.92 -8.37
CA LEU A 2 -14.10 6.33 -8.47
C LEU A 2 -15.58 6.51 -8.87
N PRO A 3 -16.11 5.89 -9.96
CA PRO A 3 -17.53 6.08 -10.35
C PRO A 3 -18.50 5.63 -9.26
N ARG A 4 -18.16 4.57 -8.52
CA ARG A 4 -19.02 4.04 -7.46
C ARG A 4 -19.10 4.99 -6.26
N ILE A 5 -17.97 5.56 -5.85
CA ILE A 5 -17.92 6.55 -4.76
C ILE A 5 -18.68 7.83 -5.17
N SER A 6 -18.49 8.32 -6.39
CA SER A 6 -19.21 9.49 -6.90
C SER A 6 -20.72 9.28 -6.88
N ASN A 7 -21.21 8.09 -7.27
CA ASN A 7 -22.63 7.75 -7.22
C ASN A 7 -23.16 7.71 -5.77
N LEU A 8 -22.39 7.15 -4.81
CA LEU A 8 -22.78 7.11 -3.40
C LEU A 8 -22.83 8.50 -2.77
N ILE A 9 -21.91 9.40 -3.16
CA ILE A 9 -21.94 10.80 -2.74
C ILE A 9 -23.19 11.49 -3.27
N ALA A 10 -23.53 11.29 -4.55
CA ALA A 10 -24.74 11.83 -5.14
C ALA A 10 -26.02 11.29 -4.47
N ALA A 11 -26.00 10.04 -4.01
CA ALA A 11 -27.11 9.41 -3.27
C ALA A 11 -27.16 9.78 -1.78
N GLY A 12 -26.14 10.47 -1.22
CA GLY A 12 -26.07 10.86 0.19
C GLY A 12 -25.85 9.70 1.18
N ASP A 13 -25.42 8.52 0.71
CA ASP A 13 -25.24 7.32 1.56
C ASP A 13 -23.88 7.33 2.28
N SER A 14 -23.78 8.13 3.34
CA SER A 14 -22.58 8.30 4.15
C SER A 14 -22.07 6.99 4.77
N ASN A 15 -22.95 6.05 5.10
CA ASN A 15 -22.55 4.80 5.75
C ASN A 15 -21.84 3.87 4.76
N GLN A 16 -22.34 3.75 3.56
CA GLN A 16 -21.68 2.98 2.51
C GLN A 16 -20.33 3.62 2.11
N ILE A 17 -20.27 4.95 2.00
CA ILE A 17 -19.02 5.67 1.71
C ILE A 17 -17.95 5.32 2.76
N LYS A 18 -18.26 5.40 4.06
CA LYS A 18 -17.33 5.03 5.14
C LYS A 18 -16.87 3.58 5.03
N LYS A 19 -17.79 2.66 4.77
CA LYS A 19 -17.48 1.23 4.58
C LYS A 19 -16.52 1.02 3.40
N TYR A 20 -16.80 1.63 2.24
CA TYR A 20 -15.92 1.51 1.06
C TYR A 20 -14.55 2.12 1.27
N ASN A 21 -14.47 3.26 1.95
CA ASN A 21 -13.20 3.90 2.27
C ASN A 21 -12.34 3.01 3.20
N ALA A 22 -12.93 2.47 4.27
CA ALA A 22 -12.24 1.55 5.18
C ALA A 22 -11.71 0.30 4.44
N ILE A 23 -12.52 -0.27 3.56
CA ILE A 23 -12.15 -1.41 2.73
C ILE A 23 -11.00 -1.04 1.79
N SER A 24 -11.10 0.10 1.10
CA SER A 24 -10.05 0.56 0.19
C SER A 24 -8.72 0.73 0.92
N PHE A 25 -8.71 1.42 2.06
CA PHE A 25 -7.50 1.57 2.86
C PHE A 25 -6.93 0.22 3.30
N ARG A 26 -7.76 -0.72 3.75
CA ARG A 26 -7.31 -2.06 4.16
C ARG A 26 -6.62 -2.81 3.02
N TYR A 27 -7.29 -2.96 1.88
CA TYR A 27 -6.76 -3.76 0.77
C TYR A 27 -5.59 -3.09 0.05
N PHE A 28 -5.63 -1.76 -0.13
CA PHE A 28 -4.49 -1.07 -0.74
C PHE A 28 -3.28 -1.04 0.20
N THR A 29 -3.48 -0.90 1.53
CA THR A 29 -2.38 -1.04 2.50
C THR A 29 -1.83 -2.47 2.50
N MET A 30 -2.69 -3.49 2.41
CA MET A 30 -2.23 -4.87 2.23
C MET A 30 -1.34 -5.02 1.00
N LEU A 31 -1.79 -4.56 -0.16
CA LEU A 31 -1.01 -4.68 -1.40
C LEU A 31 0.31 -3.91 -1.33
N VAL A 32 0.28 -2.67 -0.85
CA VAL A 32 1.49 -1.84 -0.82
C VAL A 32 2.49 -2.31 0.25
N CYS A 33 2.05 -2.82 1.40
CA CYS A 33 2.96 -3.42 2.38
C CYS A 33 3.67 -4.66 1.80
N GLY A 34 2.95 -5.54 1.10
CA GLY A 34 3.57 -6.67 0.41
C GLY A 34 4.62 -6.22 -0.61
N ALA A 35 4.31 -5.22 -1.44
CA ALA A 35 5.24 -4.68 -2.41
C ALA A 35 6.44 -3.99 -1.75
N ALA A 36 6.21 -3.10 -0.77
CA ALA A 36 7.26 -2.33 -0.12
C ALA A 36 8.25 -3.23 0.65
N PHE A 37 7.75 -4.08 1.52
CA PHE A 37 8.60 -4.99 2.28
C PHE A 37 9.22 -6.09 1.40
N GLY A 38 8.51 -6.53 0.35
CA GLY A 38 9.05 -7.46 -0.64
C GLY A 38 10.23 -6.85 -1.40
N LEU A 39 10.08 -5.64 -1.97
CA LEU A 39 11.16 -4.93 -2.64
C LEU A 39 12.34 -4.63 -1.70
N ALA A 40 12.04 -4.22 -0.47
CA ALA A 40 13.07 -4.03 0.55
C ALA A 40 13.85 -5.32 0.81
N GLY A 41 13.16 -6.45 0.97
CA GLY A 41 13.77 -7.76 1.25
C GLY A 41 14.65 -8.30 0.14
N ILE A 42 14.26 -8.08 -1.13
CA ILE A 42 15.03 -8.55 -2.30
C ILE A 42 16.10 -7.55 -2.78
N SER A 43 16.15 -6.32 -2.25
CA SER A 43 16.96 -5.21 -2.80
C SER A 43 18.43 -5.56 -3.00
N ASN A 44 19.05 -6.29 -2.05
CA ASN A 44 20.44 -6.70 -2.10
C ASN A 44 20.77 -7.70 -3.21
N ILE A 45 19.79 -8.50 -3.62
CA ILE A 45 19.94 -9.46 -4.70
C ILE A 45 19.47 -8.85 -6.02
N LEU A 46 18.38 -8.06 -5.98
CA LEU A 46 17.84 -7.42 -7.17
C LEU A 46 18.82 -6.49 -7.85
N ALA A 47 19.54 -5.64 -7.09
CA ALA A 47 20.45 -4.66 -7.65
C ALA A 47 21.57 -5.30 -8.48
N PRO A 48 22.39 -6.22 -7.96
CA PRO A 48 23.46 -6.83 -8.74
C PRO A 48 22.95 -7.78 -9.85
N VAL A 49 21.84 -8.48 -9.63
CA VAL A 49 21.30 -9.42 -10.62
C VAL A 49 20.68 -8.69 -11.82
N TYR A 50 19.99 -7.58 -11.60
CA TYR A 50 19.26 -6.85 -12.65
C TYR A 50 20.13 -5.80 -13.36
N PHE A 51 20.92 -5.01 -12.59
CA PHE A 51 21.72 -3.92 -13.13
C PHE A 51 23.20 -4.31 -13.34
N GLY A 52 23.65 -5.43 -12.80
CA GLY A 52 25.04 -5.85 -12.80
C GLY A 52 25.76 -5.57 -11.50
N ASP A 53 26.91 -6.24 -11.30
CA ASP A 53 27.68 -6.18 -10.05
C ASP A 53 28.16 -4.78 -9.67
N GLU A 54 28.42 -3.91 -10.63
CA GLU A 54 28.81 -2.52 -10.43
C GLU A 54 27.74 -1.70 -9.70
N PHE A 55 26.47 -2.14 -9.77
CA PHE A 55 25.33 -1.46 -9.17
C PHE A 55 24.92 -2.00 -7.79
N LYS A 56 25.76 -2.78 -7.13
CA LYS A 56 25.52 -3.23 -5.74
C LYS A 56 25.22 -2.07 -4.78
N GLY A 57 25.85 -0.91 -5.02
CA GLY A 57 25.60 0.32 -4.27
C GLY A 57 24.18 0.88 -4.39
N SER A 58 23.36 0.41 -5.36
CA SER A 58 21.97 0.82 -5.50
C SER A 58 21.00 0.07 -4.58
N SER A 59 21.46 -1.02 -3.92
CA SER A 59 20.61 -1.81 -3.02
C SER A 59 19.97 -0.98 -1.88
N PRO A 60 20.70 -0.12 -1.15
CA PRO A 60 20.12 0.74 -0.13
C PRO A 60 19.09 1.74 -0.68
N ILE A 61 19.27 2.17 -1.95
CA ILE A 61 18.35 3.09 -2.60
C ILE A 61 17.03 2.39 -2.89
N ILE A 62 17.06 1.18 -3.45
CA ILE A 62 15.88 0.36 -3.70
C ILE A 62 15.16 0.07 -2.38
N PHE A 63 15.91 -0.32 -1.34
CA PHE A 63 15.39 -0.54 0.00
C PHE A 63 14.64 0.68 0.53
N GLY A 64 15.25 1.86 0.51
CA GLY A 64 14.62 3.08 1.02
C GLY A 64 13.41 3.51 0.20
N LEU A 65 13.54 3.56 -1.14
CA LEU A 65 12.45 3.95 -2.02
C LEU A 65 11.23 3.03 -1.93
N SER A 66 11.40 1.76 -1.56
CA SER A 66 10.27 0.84 -1.41
C SER A 66 9.25 1.34 -0.39
N PHE A 67 9.67 2.03 0.68
CA PHE A 67 8.79 2.58 1.70
C PHE A 67 8.04 3.85 1.26
N SER A 68 8.54 4.59 0.25
CA SER A 68 7.82 5.73 -0.31
C SER A 68 6.48 5.31 -0.94
N LEU A 69 6.38 4.07 -1.45
CA LEU A 69 5.16 3.50 -2.03
C LEU A 69 3.99 3.56 -1.05
N ILE A 70 4.24 3.39 0.24
CA ILE A 70 3.19 3.40 1.27
C ILE A 70 2.53 4.78 1.34
N PHE A 71 3.33 5.84 1.43
CA PHE A 71 2.81 7.22 1.49
C PHE A 71 2.12 7.61 0.19
N MET A 72 2.70 7.24 -0.96
CA MET A 72 2.14 7.47 -2.28
C MET A 72 0.74 6.83 -2.42
N ILE A 73 0.57 5.58 -1.99
CA ILE A 73 -0.72 4.89 -2.05
C ILE A 73 -1.74 5.52 -1.10
N TRP A 74 -1.36 5.87 0.12
CA TRP A 74 -2.27 6.51 1.07
C TRP A 74 -2.74 7.88 0.58
N ALA A 75 -1.84 8.72 0.04
CA ALA A 75 -2.21 9.97 -0.59
C ALA A 75 -3.15 9.74 -1.79
N ASN A 76 -2.86 8.74 -2.61
CA ASN A 76 -3.67 8.39 -3.78
C ASN A 76 -5.10 7.94 -3.39
N ILE A 77 -5.27 7.22 -2.27
CA ILE A 77 -6.60 6.85 -1.76
C ILE A 77 -7.37 8.11 -1.33
N ILE A 78 -6.76 9.01 -0.57
CA ILE A 78 -7.41 10.28 -0.17
C ILE A 78 -7.85 11.06 -1.42
N ARG A 79 -6.99 11.17 -2.41
CA ARG A 79 -7.29 11.85 -3.67
C ARG A 79 -8.48 11.21 -4.39
N THR A 80 -8.45 9.90 -4.60
CA THR A 80 -9.42 9.20 -5.44
C THR A 80 -10.73 8.90 -4.74
N GLN A 81 -10.73 8.75 -3.42
CA GLN A 81 -11.92 8.40 -2.65
C GLN A 81 -12.61 9.63 -2.03
N TYR A 82 -11.89 10.73 -1.87
CA TYR A 82 -12.45 11.91 -1.22
C TYR A 82 -12.27 13.20 -2.04
N LEU A 83 -11.05 13.57 -2.43
CA LEU A 83 -10.82 14.89 -3.04
C LEU A 83 -11.52 15.02 -4.40
N ILE A 84 -11.26 14.11 -5.33
CA ILE A 84 -11.85 14.15 -6.68
C ILE A 84 -13.38 14.03 -6.65
N PRO A 85 -13.99 13.03 -5.95
CA PRO A 85 -15.44 12.91 -5.93
C PRO A 85 -16.17 14.11 -5.32
N ASN A 86 -15.53 14.83 -4.39
CA ASN A 86 -16.08 16.03 -3.77
C ASN A 86 -15.66 17.33 -4.48
N LYS A 87 -15.04 17.24 -5.67
CA LYS A 87 -14.56 18.40 -6.46
C LYS A 87 -13.62 19.32 -5.66
N LYS A 88 -12.83 18.74 -4.74
CA LYS A 88 -11.85 19.45 -3.91
C LYS A 88 -10.46 19.35 -4.55
N ASP A 89 -10.28 19.97 -5.73
CA ASP A 89 -9.03 19.85 -6.49
C ASP A 89 -7.88 20.67 -5.88
N MET A 90 -8.17 21.83 -5.24
CA MET A 90 -7.15 22.70 -4.66
C MET A 90 -6.28 22.02 -3.59
N PRO A 91 -6.81 21.28 -2.59
CA PRO A 91 -5.98 20.51 -1.66
C PRO A 91 -5.04 19.51 -2.34
N TYR A 92 -5.47 18.91 -3.45
CA TYR A 92 -4.61 18.01 -4.23
C TYR A 92 -3.46 18.78 -4.89
N VAL A 93 -3.77 19.88 -5.60
CA VAL A 93 -2.74 20.71 -6.26
C VAL A 93 -1.74 21.26 -5.25
N ILE A 94 -2.22 21.82 -4.13
CA ILE A 94 -1.35 22.35 -3.06
C ILE A 94 -0.44 21.25 -2.49
N SER A 95 -0.98 20.06 -2.21
CA SER A 95 -0.18 18.96 -1.68
C SER A 95 0.93 18.52 -2.64
N THR A 96 0.62 18.46 -3.93
CA THR A 96 1.60 18.07 -4.96
C THR A 96 2.69 19.12 -5.12
N LEU A 97 2.32 20.41 -5.15
CA LEU A 97 3.30 21.50 -5.21
C LEU A 97 4.19 21.54 -3.98
N PHE A 98 3.61 21.30 -2.79
CA PHE A 98 4.37 21.23 -1.54
C PHE A 98 5.35 20.06 -1.55
N GLY A 99 4.91 18.88 -2.00
CA GLY A 99 5.77 17.71 -2.17
C GLY A 99 6.93 17.97 -3.14
N ALA A 100 6.66 18.62 -4.27
CA ALA A 100 7.70 19.03 -5.24
C ALA A 100 8.70 20.00 -4.62
N ALA A 101 8.23 21.01 -3.88
CA ALA A 101 9.11 21.94 -3.18
C ALA A 101 10.00 21.25 -2.15
N ILE A 102 9.47 20.34 -1.35
CA ILE A 102 10.23 19.53 -0.40
C ILE A 102 11.27 18.67 -1.15
N ASN A 103 10.87 18.00 -2.23
CA ASN A 103 11.78 17.18 -3.03
C ASN A 103 12.96 17.99 -3.53
N ILE A 104 12.70 19.14 -4.18
CA ILE A 104 13.75 20.02 -4.70
C ILE A 104 14.66 20.52 -3.58
N SER A 105 14.08 21.02 -2.47
CA SER A 105 14.85 21.57 -1.36
C SER A 105 15.75 20.53 -0.70
N VAL A 106 15.22 19.35 -0.42
CA VAL A 106 15.99 18.25 0.19
C VAL A 106 17.07 17.73 -0.77
N ASN A 107 16.77 17.61 -2.06
CA ASN A 107 17.74 17.20 -3.07
C ASN A 107 18.91 18.21 -3.18
N LEU A 108 18.63 19.50 -3.22
CA LEU A 108 19.66 20.53 -3.26
C LEU A 108 20.59 20.49 -2.04
N LEU A 109 20.04 20.14 -0.87
CA LEU A 109 20.82 20.04 0.38
C LEU A 109 21.61 18.73 0.48
N LEU A 110 21.00 17.60 0.07
CA LEU A 110 21.57 16.28 0.35
C LEU A 110 22.36 15.67 -0.80
N ILE A 111 22.08 16.00 -2.06
CA ILE A 111 22.84 15.44 -3.20
C ILE A 111 24.33 15.73 -3.13
N PRO A 112 24.78 16.95 -2.77
CA PRO A 112 26.22 17.23 -2.67
C PRO A 112 26.96 16.35 -1.68
N HIS A 113 26.27 15.84 -0.65
CA HIS A 113 26.88 15.05 0.43
C HIS A 113 26.59 13.56 0.34
N LEU A 114 25.39 13.19 -0.10
CA LEU A 114 24.87 11.82 -0.08
C LEU A 114 24.58 11.25 -1.47
N GLN A 115 24.79 12.06 -2.52
CA GLN A 115 24.56 11.63 -3.92
C GLN A 115 23.18 10.98 -4.10
N ALA A 116 23.11 9.76 -4.64
CA ALA A 116 21.86 9.04 -4.91
C ALA A 116 21.05 8.72 -3.64
N VAL A 117 21.70 8.55 -2.48
CA VAL A 117 20.99 8.39 -1.20
C VAL A 117 20.24 9.68 -0.81
N GLY A 118 20.80 10.85 -1.15
CA GLY A 118 20.14 12.13 -0.96
C GLY A 118 18.84 12.23 -1.74
N THR A 119 18.82 11.80 -3.00
CA THR A 119 17.59 11.78 -3.84
C THR A 119 16.55 10.81 -3.30
N MET A 120 16.96 9.66 -2.79
CA MET A 120 16.08 8.70 -2.13
C MET A 120 15.36 9.34 -0.93
N ILE A 121 16.12 9.99 -0.04
CA ILE A 121 15.56 10.68 1.13
C ILE A 121 14.61 11.79 0.70
N GLY A 122 14.99 12.58 -0.30
CA GLY A 122 14.15 13.64 -0.87
C GLY A 122 12.81 13.11 -1.38
N THR A 123 12.83 11.97 -2.07
CA THR A 123 11.61 11.33 -2.59
C THR A 123 10.72 10.82 -1.46
N ILE A 124 11.27 10.14 -0.45
CA ILE A 124 10.50 9.65 0.70
C ILE A 124 9.83 10.82 1.44
N LEU A 125 10.57 11.89 1.70
CA LEU A 125 10.05 13.07 2.39
C LEU A 125 8.99 13.81 1.55
N ALA A 126 9.17 13.85 0.24
CA ALA A 126 8.18 14.43 -0.67
C ALA A 126 6.84 13.67 -0.61
N GLU A 127 6.85 12.35 -0.76
CA GLU A 127 5.65 11.52 -0.70
C GLU A 127 4.98 11.58 0.69
N LEU A 128 5.78 11.53 1.75
CA LEU A 128 5.28 11.73 3.11
C LEU A 128 4.60 13.10 3.26
N SER A 129 5.21 14.17 2.72
CA SER A 129 4.65 15.53 2.80
C SER A 129 3.35 15.66 2.02
N VAL A 130 3.25 15.07 0.83
CA VAL A 130 2.01 15.01 0.04
C VAL A 130 0.89 14.36 0.86
N PHE A 131 1.17 13.19 1.45
CA PHE A 131 0.22 12.50 2.32
C PHE A 131 -0.19 13.37 3.53
N CYS A 132 0.78 13.95 4.23
CA CYS A 132 0.52 14.79 5.41
C CYS A 132 -0.33 16.02 5.07
N VAL A 133 -0.02 16.71 3.97
CA VAL A 133 -0.79 17.88 3.54
C VAL A 133 -2.23 17.48 3.17
N GLN A 134 -2.43 16.42 2.39
CA GLN A 134 -3.77 15.94 2.07
C GLN A 134 -4.53 15.52 3.33
N TYR A 135 -3.87 14.82 4.27
CA TYR A 135 -4.48 14.47 5.55
C TYR A 135 -4.93 15.72 6.35
N LEU A 136 -4.08 16.74 6.44
CA LEU A 136 -4.42 17.98 7.17
C LEU A 136 -5.64 18.70 6.58
N PHE A 137 -5.75 18.75 5.26
CA PHE A 137 -6.91 19.35 4.59
C PHE A 137 -8.19 18.53 4.75
N THR A 138 -8.08 17.22 4.93
CA THR A 138 -9.24 16.32 4.93
C THR A 138 -9.64 15.80 6.31
N ARG A 139 -8.82 15.99 7.34
CA ARG A 139 -8.97 15.35 8.67
C ARG A 139 -10.29 15.60 9.39
N LYS A 140 -11.01 16.69 9.05
CA LYS A 140 -12.31 17.02 9.63
C LYS A 140 -13.45 16.21 9.01
N ASP A 141 -13.35 15.93 7.72
CA ASP A 141 -14.42 15.36 6.93
C ASP A 141 -14.16 13.89 6.55
N PHE A 142 -12.88 13.47 6.56
CA PHE A 142 -12.45 12.16 6.11
C PHE A 142 -11.60 11.45 7.19
N LEU A 143 -12.08 10.32 7.67
CA LEU A 143 -11.55 9.63 8.84
C LEU A 143 -10.29 8.79 8.51
N THR A 144 -9.29 9.40 7.85
CA THR A 144 -8.08 8.72 7.37
C THR A 144 -7.43 7.84 8.43
N LEU A 145 -7.20 8.36 9.64
CA LEU A 145 -6.54 7.59 10.72
C LEU A 145 -7.34 6.38 11.19
N GLN A 146 -8.67 6.46 11.17
CA GLN A 146 -9.52 5.31 11.50
C GLN A 146 -9.44 4.24 10.41
N TYR A 147 -9.39 4.66 9.14
CA TYR A 147 -9.26 3.74 8.02
C TYR A 147 -7.88 3.07 8.00
N LEU A 148 -6.81 3.81 8.31
CA LEU A 148 -5.44 3.26 8.39
C LEU A 148 -5.32 2.18 9.47
N LYS A 149 -6.01 2.31 10.61
CA LYS A 149 -6.01 1.29 11.67
C LYS A 149 -6.41 -0.10 11.15
N SER A 150 -7.30 -0.16 10.14
CA SER A 150 -7.74 -1.44 9.56
C SER A 150 -6.65 -2.16 8.74
N GLY A 151 -5.61 -1.44 8.32
CA GLY A 151 -4.50 -1.97 7.53
C GLY A 151 -3.18 -2.14 8.30
N ILE A 152 -3.10 -1.67 9.56
CA ILE A 152 -1.82 -1.60 10.31
C ILE A 152 -1.18 -2.98 10.54
N ILE A 153 -1.98 -4.04 10.60
CA ILE A 153 -1.51 -5.41 10.80
C ILE A 153 -0.66 -5.92 9.64
N PHE A 154 -0.81 -5.36 8.44
CA PHE A 154 -0.02 -5.78 7.29
C PHE A 154 1.45 -5.32 7.36
N PHE A 155 1.76 -4.35 8.24
CA PHE A 155 3.15 -3.93 8.49
C PHE A 155 3.98 -5.03 9.16
N PRO A 156 3.59 -5.60 10.32
CA PRO A 156 4.36 -6.67 10.92
C PRO A 156 4.40 -7.94 10.05
N ILE A 157 3.31 -8.27 9.32
CA ILE A 157 3.32 -9.39 8.37
C ILE A 157 4.33 -9.12 7.24
N GLY A 158 4.32 -7.92 6.66
CA GLY A 158 5.27 -7.50 5.64
C GLY A 158 6.70 -7.48 6.14
N ALA A 159 6.95 -6.93 7.34
CA ALA A 159 8.27 -6.87 7.94
C ALA A 159 8.84 -8.29 8.18
N LEU A 160 8.04 -9.20 8.73
CA LEU A 160 8.44 -10.59 8.91
C LEU A 160 8.81 -11.25 7.57
N MET A 161 7.95 -11.10 6.56
CA MET A 161 8.22 -11.59 5.21
C MET A 161 9.51 -11.00 4.64
N GLY A 162 9.70 -9.67 4.72
CA GLY A 162 10.89 -8.98 4.20
C GLY A 162 12.19 -9.46 4.86
N ILE A 163 12.16 -9.68 6.19
CA ILE A 163 13.32 -10.20 6.94
C ILE A 163 13.66 -11.62 6.48
N ILE A 164 12.67 -12.51 6.36
CA ILE A 164 12.91 -13.89 5.93
C ILE A 164 13.48 -13.91 4.51
N VAL A 165 12.87 -13.13 3.60
CA VAL A 165 13.34 -13.01 2.22
C VAL A 165 14.77 -12.47 2.15
N TRP A 166 15.09 -11.46 2.95
CA TRP A 166 16.44 -10.91 3.04
C TRP A 166 17.45 -11.95 3.52
N ILE A 167 17.14 -12.71 4.59
CA ILE A 167 18.01 -13.79 5.12
C ILE A 167 18.28 -14.83 4.04
N VAL A 168 17.25 -15.28 3.33
CA VAL A 168 17.40 -16.26 2.23
C VAL A 168 18.34 -15.74 1.15
N GLY A 169 18.24 -14.45 0.80
CA GLY A 169 19.15 -13.81 -0.13
C GLY A 169 20.61 -13.82 0.34
N GLN A 170 20.86 -13.56 1.64
CA GLN A 170 22.22 -13.60 2.21
C GLN A 170 22.83 -15.02 2.17
N ILE A 171 22.01 -16.05 2.36
CA ILE A 171 22.48 -17.45 2.37
C ILE A 171 22.78 -17.96 0.95
N LEU A 172 21.91 -17.66 -0.02
CA LEU A 172 22.01 -18.22 -1.38
C LEU A 172 22.88 -17.39 -2.33
N GLY A 173 23.17 -16.12 -1.97
CA GLY A 173 23.97 -15.21 -2.80
C GLY A 173 23.21 -14.61 -4.01
N PRO A 174 23.86 -13.67 -4.74
CA PRO A 174 23.21 -12.88 -5.79
C PRO A 174 23.13 -13.63 -7.12
N THR A 175 22.09 -14.44 -7.28
CA THR A 175 21.77 -15.14 -8.53
C THR A 175 20.31 -14.92 -8.94
N ILE A 176 20.03 -15.11 -10.23
CA ILE A 176 18.65 -15.01 -10.74
C ILE A 176 17.73 -16.05 -10.10
N ILE A 177 18.27 -17.23 -9.78
CA ILE A 177 17.54 -18.31 -9.12
C ILE A 177 17.17 -17.88 -7.70
N THR A 178 18.10 -17.28 -6.96
CA THR A 178 17.86 -16.72 -5.64
C THR A 178 16.74 -15.68 -5.67
N LEU A 179 16.76 -14.78 -6.66
CA LEU A 179 15.72 -13.76 -6.81
C LEU A 179 14.34 -14.39 -7.04
N ILE A 180 14.24 -15.41 -7.89
CA ILE A 180 12.97 -16.13 -8.13
C ILE A 180 12.48 -16.81 -6.84
N ILE A 181 13.38 -17.51 -6.12
CA ILE A 181 13.05 -18.16 -4.85
C ILE A 181 12.54 -17.11 -3.84
N GLN A 182 13.21 -15.98 -3.71
CA GLN A 182 12.81 -14.90 -2.81
C GLN A 182 11.43 -14.35 -3.14
N ILE A 183 11.11 -14.13 -4.42
CA ILE A 183 9.80 -13.62 -4.86
C ILE A 183 8.70 -14.64 -4.54
N ILE A 184 8.90 -15.91 -4.86
CA ILE A 184 7.91 -16.97 -4.61
C ILE A 184 7.69 -17.15 -3.11
N LEU A 185 8.78 -17.24 -2.34
CA LEU A 185 8.73 -17.42 -0.88
C LEU A 185 8.05 -16.21 -0.20
N GLY A 186 8.41 -15.00 -0.62
CA GLY A 186 7.80 -13.77 -0.11
C GLY A 186 6.30 -13.71 -0.39
N ALA A 187 5.90 -14.01 -1.63
CA ALA A 187 4.48 -14.05 -1.99
C ALA A 187 3.70 -15.10 -1.18
N PHE A 188 4.32 -16.26 -0.92
CA PHE A 188 3.71 -17.33 -0.13
C PHE A 188 3.55 -16.93 1.35
N ILE A 189 4.61 -16.44 1.99
CA ILE A 189 4.59 -16.02 3.41
C ILE A 189 3.60 -14.87 3.61
N TYR A 190 3.69 -13.83 2.78
CA TYR A 190 2.82 -12.67 2.88
C TYR A 190 1.36 -13.01 2.56
N GLY A 191 1.15 -13.81 1.51
CA GLY A 191 -0.16 -14.29 1.10
C GLY A 191 -0.85 -15.07 2.22
N ILE A 192 -0.17 -16.07 2.80
CA ILE A 192 -0.72 -16.87 3.91
C ILE A 192 -0.99 -15.98 5.13
N GLY A 193 -0.05 -15.15 5.56
CA GLY A 193 -0.23 -14.27 6.70
C GLY A 193 -1.42 -13.32 6.53
N SER A 194 -1.56 -12.73 5.34
CA SER A 194 -2.67 -11.85 5.00
C SER A 194 -4.01 -12.61 4.95
N LEU A 195 -4.03 -13.82 4.39
CA LEU A 195 -5.21 -14.68 4.34
C LEU A 195 -5.69 -15.08 5.74
N ILE A 196 -4.78 -15.52 6.61
CA ILE A 196 -5.10 -15.88 8.01
C ILE A 196 -5.75 -14.68 8.71
N TYR A 197 -5.18 -13.49 8.55
CA TYR A 197 -5.75 -12.28 9.15
C TYR A 197 -7.15 -11.97 8.61
N LEU A 198 -7.36 -11.98 7.29
CA LEU A 198 -8.67 -11.69 6.68
C LEU A 198 -9.75 -12.70 7.10
N ILE A 199 -9.39 -13.97 7.25
CA ILE A 199 -10.29 -15.01 7.79
C ILE A 199 -10.60 -14.73 9.27
N ALA A 200 -9.60 -14.40 10.07
CA ALA A 200 -9.76 -14.15 11.50
C ALA A 200 -10.71 -12.97 11.80
N ILE A 201 -10.65 -11.91 11.01
CA ILE A 201 -11.55 -10.74 11.15
C ILE A 201 -12.91 -10.96 10.46
N LYS A 202 -13.14 -12.13 9.85
CA LYS A 202 -14.36 -12.45 9.08
C LYS A 202 -14.71 -11.36 8.07
N ASP A 203 -13.72 -10.92 7.28
CA ASP A 203 -13.92 -9.85 6.29
C ASP A 203 -14.99 -10.25 5.27
N ASP A 204 -16.11 -9.50 5.24
CA ASP A 204 -17.27 -9.79 4.39
C ASP A 204 -16.92 -9.87 2.90
N ILE A 205 -16.00 -9.02 2.45
CA ILE A 205 -15.61 -8.98 1.04
C ILE A 205 -14.77 -10.19 0.70
N PHE A 206 -13.77 -10.50 1.55
CA PHE A 206 -12.95 -11.68 1.35
C PHE A 206 -13.82 -12.95 1.32
N ILE A 207 -14.73 -13.10 2.30
CA ILE A 207 -15.63 -14.25 2.37
C ILE A 207 -16.55 -14.32 1.15
N SER A 208 -17.08 -13.18 0.69
CA SER A 208 -17.95 -13.15 -0.49
C SER A 208 -17.22 -13.51 -1.78
N MET A 209 -15.98 -13.01 -1.95
CA MET A 209 -15.12 -13.36 -3.09
C MET A 209 -14.72 -14.83 -3.05
N PHE A 210 -14.33 -15.35 -1.88
CA PHE A 210 -13.96 -16.74 -1.70
C PHE A 210 -15.12 -17.69 -2.03
N LYS A 211 -16.33 -17.41 -1.51
CA LYS A 211 -17.55 -18.18 -1.84
C LYS A 211 -17.86 -18.16 -3.33
N LYS A 212 -17.68 -17.01 -3.98
CA LYS A 212 -17.93 -16.87 -5.43
C LYS A 212 -16.90 -17.66 -6.27
N THR A 213 -15.63 -17.66 -5.86
CA THR A 213 -14.54 -18.34 -6.60
C THR A 213 -14.65 -19.86 -6.48
N PHE A 214 -15.00 -20.36 -5.31
CA PHE A 214 -15.12 -21.81 -5.06
C PHE A 214 -16.51 -22.38 -5.29
N HIS A 215 -17.44 -21.65 -5.95
CA HIS A 215 -18.80 -22.11 -6.26
C HIS A 215 -19.55 -22.70 -5.05
N ILE A 216 -19.23 -22.29 -3.83
CA ILE A 216 -19.95 -22.70 -2.63
C ILE A 216 -21.31 -22.00 -2.65
N ASN A 217 -22.29 -22.67 -3.27
CA ASN A 217 -23.66 -22.21 -3.36
C ASN A 217 -24.23 -21.97 -1.96
N ALA A 218 -24.46 -20.71 -1.60
CA ALA A 218 -25.25 -20.32 -0.44
C ALA A 218 -26.75 -20.47 -0.73
N ASN A 219 -27.17 -21.58 -1.33
CA ASN A 219 -28.57 -21.96 -1.52
C ASN A 219 -28.98 -22.97 -0.46
N SER A 220 -29.04 -22.55 0.81
CA SER A 220 -29.86 -23.24 1.80
C SER A 220 -30.17 -22.29 2.95
N ARG A 221 -31.50 -22.01 3.05
CA ARG A 221 -32.20 -21.42 4.20
C ARG A 221 -32.42 -19.90 4.20
N LEU A 222 -33.32 -19.47 3.32
CA LEU A 222 -34.31 -18.47 3.71
C LEU A 222 -35.60 -19.23 4.05
N PRO A 223 -36.21 -19.09 5.25
CA PRO A 223 -37.53 -19.62 5.51
C PRO A 223 -38.54 -18.88 4.64
N LYS A 224 -39.30 -19.62 3.82
CA LYS A 224 -40.47 -19.09 3.12
C LYS A 224 -41.41 -18.57 4.19
N HIS A 225 -41.58 -17.25 4.26
CA HIS A 225 -42.74 -16.68 4.92
C HIS A 225 -43.99 -17.16 4.18
N ARG A 226 -44.74 -18.06 4.82
CA ARG A 226 -46.12 -18.39 4.42
C ARG A 226 -46.96 -17.16 4.69
N SER A 227 -47.49 -16.60 3.61
CA SER A 227 -48.67 -15.73 3.64
C SER A 227 -49.88 -16.57 4.08
N VAL A 228 -50.54 -16.17 5.16
CA VAL A 228 -51.94 -16.41 5.46
C VAL A 228 -52.63 -15.06 5.54
#